data_e80fd46c18b6f37e7bf7cca719b0b6e1
#
_entry.id   e80fd46c18b6f37e7bf7cca719b0b6e1
#
_cell.length_a   1.000
_cell.length_b   1.000
_cell.length_c   1.000
_cell.angle_alpha   90.00
_cell.angle_beta   90.00
_cell.angle_gamma   90.00
#
_symmetry.space_group_name_H-M   'P 1'
#
loop_
_entity.id
_entity.type
_entity.pdbx_description
1 polymer ?
#
loop_
_entity_poly.entity_id
_entity_poly.type
_entity_poly.pdbx_seq_one_letter_code
_entity_poly.pdbx_strand_id
1 'polypeptide(L)'
;MIIRNCNEEDVDKIRRFVRECEPLELHTPFTYWTVFNYFSNLCFLIAEDDMVIGFVSGIRSSLDQNVVYLWQIGVSKNSRGKNYASVLIDAFTKAVRAIECNKIQVSISPENKTSYNVFLKHVKEHSYSISKISEIKYNDQLSNKKEFEILYEIEI
;
A
#
# COMPACT_ATOMS: atom_id res chain seq x y z
N MET A 1 12.41 -9.80 -13.61
CA MET A 1 11.57 -9.27 -12.51
C MET A 1 12.39 -9.22 -11.24
N ILE A 2 12.44 -8.07 -10.59
CA ILE A 2 13.13 -7.85 -9.31
C ILE A 2 12.13 -7.26 -8.34
N ILE A 3 12.06 -7.81 -7.11
CA ILE A 3 11.38 -7.18 -5.98
C ILE A 3 12.43 -6.73 -4.96
N ARG A 4 12.34 -5.48 -4.51
CA ARG A 4 13.25 -4.91 -3.54
C ARG A 4 12.63 -3.73 -2.77
N ASN A 5 13.27 -3.33 -1.69
CA ASN A 5 12.90 -2.10 -0.99
C ASN A 5 13.13 -0.87 -1.88
N CYS A 6 12.28 0.14 -1.65
CA CYS A 6 12.46 1.46 -2.24
C CYS A 6 13.56 2.25 -1.52
N ASN A 7 14.22 3.13 -2.25
CA ASN A 7 15.16 4.10 -1.72
C ASN A 7 14.93 5.49 -2.36
N GLU A 8 15.71 6.49 -1.96
CA GLU A 8 15.51 7.86 -2.45
C GLU A 8 15.70 8.03 -3.95
N GLU A 9 16.51 7.18 -4.60
CA GLU A 9 16.71 7.20 -6.07
C GLU A 9 15.47 6.75 -6.84
N ASP A 10 14.52 6.08 -6.17
CA ASP A 10 13.29 5.60 -6.77
C ASP A 10 12.17 6.64 -6.81
N VAL A 11 12.34 7.79 -6.15
CA VAL A 11 11.28 8.81 -6.01
C VAL A 11 10.64 9.16 -7.35
N ASP A 12 11.45 9.49 -8.36
CA ASP A 12 10.93 9.87 -9.67
C ASP A 12 10.29 8.69 -10.42
N LYS A 13 10.85 7.49 -10.30
CA LYS A 13 10.30 6.26 -10.90
C LYS A 13 8.93 5.93 -10.31
N ILE A 14 8.81 5.99 -8.98
CA ILE A 14 7.54 5.74 -8.27
C ILE A 14 6.52 6.81 -8.59
N ARG A 15 6.90 8.08 -8.67
CA ARG A 15 5.98 9.15 -9.03
C ARG A 15 5.41 8.99 -10.45
N ARG A 16 6.24 8.59 -11.41
CA ARG A 16 5.76 8.25 -12.78
C ARG A 16 4.79 7.08 -12.74
N PHE A 17 5.13 6.01 -12.03
CA PHE A 17 4.27 4.85 -11.85
C PHE A 17 2.92 5.21 -11.21
N VAL A 18 2.91 5.95 -10.09
CA VAL A 18 1.69 6.33 -9.37
C VAL A 18 0.78 7.21 -10.24
N ARG A 19 1.35 8.15 -10.99
CA ARG A 19 0.59 9.00 -11.92
C ARG A 19 -0.22 8.20 -12.95
N GLU A 20 0.27 7.04 -13.35
CA GLU A 20 -0.37 6.17 -14.34
C GLU A 20 -1.19 5.05 -13.70
N CYS A 21 -1.15 4.92 -12.37
CA CYS A 21 -1.75 3.82 -11.62
C CYS A 21 -2.99 4.28 -10.85
N GLU A 22 -4.03 4.72 -11.56
CA GLU A 22 -5.32 5.03 -10.92
C GLU A 22 -5.89 3.82 -10.15
N PRO A 23 -6.49 4.03 -8.98
CA PRO A 23 -6.87 5.30 -8.35
C PRO A 23 -5.85 5.86 -7.35
N LEU A 24 -4.57 5.48 -7.43
CA LEU A 24 -3.56 6.00 -6.50
C LEU A 24 -3.41 7.52 -6.64
N GLU A 25 -3.35 8.21 -5.51
CA GLU A 25 -3.10 9.64 -5.45
C GLU A 25 -1.61 9.95 -5.57
N LEU A 26 -1.27 10.89 -6.46
CA LEU A 26 0.10 11.33 -6.63
C LEU A 26 0.46 12.41 -5.59
N HIS A 27 1.50 12.15 -4.83
CA HIS A 27 2.05 13.07 -3.84
C HIS A 27 3.32 13.80 -4.32
N THR A 28 3.79 14.75 -3.53
CA THR A 28 5.00 15.50 -3.83
C THR A 28 6.26 14.62 -3.78
N PRO A 29 7.38 15.04 -4.43
CA PRO A 29 8.65 14.31 -4.31
C PRO A 29 9.10 14.12 -2.87
N PHE A 30 8.97 15.15 -2.03
CA PHE A 30 9.36 15.09 -0.62
C PHE A 30 8.52 14.12 0.21
N THR A 31 7.25 13.89 -0.14
CA THR A 31 6.42 12.88 0.52
C THR A 31 7.02 11.49 0.31
N TYR A 32 7.35 11.12 -0.93
CA TYR A 32 7.97 9.83 -1.21
C TYR A 32 9.39 9.73 -0.64
N TRP A 33 10.18 10.80 -0.74
CA TRP A 33 11.51 10.87 -0.12
C TRP A 33 11.42 10.58 1.39
N THR A 34 10.47 11.21 2.09
CA THR A 34 10.26 11.00 3.53
C THR A 34 9.91 9.53 3.82
N VAL A 35 8.97 8.97 3.08
CA VAL A 35 8.53 7.58 3.29
C VAL A 35 9.66 6.59 3.03
N PHE A 36 10.47 6.80 1.98
CA PHE A 36 11.56 5.90 1.62
C PHE A 36 12.78 6.02 2.54
N ASN A 37 12.98 7.15 3.21
CA ASN A 37 14.08 7.30 4.17
C ASN A 37 13.71 6.87 5.59
N TYR A 38 12.47 7.04 6.01
CA TYR A 38 12.05 6.74 7.38
C TYR A 38 11.27 5.43 7.54
N PHE A 39 10.72 4.89 6.44
CA PHE A 39 9.94 3.64 6.42
C PHE A 39 10.36 2.72 5.27
N SER A 40 11.62 2.75 4.86
CA SER A 40 12.14 1.98 3.71
C SER A 40 11.88 0.48 3.84
N ASN A 41 11.94 -0.08 5.04
CA ASN A 41 11.66 -1.48 5.31
C ASN A 41 10.20 -1.89 5.08
N LEU A 42 9.29 -0.92 4.94
CA LEU A 42 7.86 -1.10 4.64
C LEU A 42 7.50 -0.64 3.22
N CYS A 43 8.49 -0.39 2.37
CA CYS A 43 8.29 0.09 1.01
C CYS A 43 8.95 -0.86 0.02
N PHE A 44 8.18 -1.42 -0.91
CA PHE A 44 8.68 -2.35 -1.92
C PHE A 44 8.23 -1.94 -3.31
N LEU A 45 9.08 -2.17 -4.29
CA LEU A 45 8.72 -2.10 -5.70
C LEU A 45 9.02 -3.42 -6.41
N ILE A 46 8.28 -3.65 -7.48
CA ILE A 46 8.58 -4.67 -8.48
C ILE A 46 8.99 -3.93 -9.75
N ALA A 47 10.14 -4.30 -10.31
CA ALA A 47 10.63 -3.75 -11.57
C ALA A 47 10.90 -4.84 -12.61
N GLU A 48 10.59 -4.53 -13.86
CA GLU A 48 10.99 -5.27 -15.06
C GLU A 48 11.63 -4.28 -16.03
N ASP A 49 12.80 -4.59 -16.56
CA ASP A 49 13.53 -3.75 -17.53
C ASP A 49 13.62 -2.27 -17.11
N ASP A 50 14.02 -2.04 -15.84
CA ASP A 50 14.10 -0.72 -15.20
C ASP A 50 12.75 0.03 -15.03
N MET A 51 11.64 -0.55 -15.43
CA MET A 51 10.31 0.02 -15.23
C MET A 51 9.64 -0.51 -13.96
N VAL A 52 9.08 0.39 -13.15
CA VAL A 52 8.26 -0.01 -12.01
C VAL A 52 6.92 -0.52 -12.51
N ILE A 53 6.59 -1.77 -12.16
CA ILE A 53 5.32 -2.42 -12.52
C ILE A 53 4.42 -2.67 -11.32
N GLY A 54 4.95 -2.52 -10.11
CA GLY A 54 4.20 -2.63 -8.86
C GLY A 54 4.90 -1.90 -7.73
N PHE A 55 4.12 -1.44 -6.77
CA PHE A 55 4.59 -0.67 -5.62
C PHE A 55 3.68 -0.88 -4.42
N VAL A 56 4.26 -0.98 -3.23
CA VAL A 56 3.56 -0.95 -1.95
C VAL A 56 4.37 -0.12 -0.96
N SER A 57 3.67 0.64 -0.12
CA SER A 57 4.28 1.40 0.97
C SER A 57 3.42 1.39 2.21
N GLY A 58 4.07 1.52 3.37
CA GLY A 58 3.39 1.59 4.65
C GLY A 58 4.13 2.42 5.67
N ILE A 59 3.43 2.72 6.75
CA ILE A 59 3.87 3.58 7.84
C ILE A 59 3.54 2.89 9.15
N ARG A 60 4.51 2.77 10.05
CA ARG A 60 4.25 2.25 11.39
C ARG A 60 3.50 3.30 12.21
N SER A 61 2.45 2.87 12.92
CA SER A 61 1.71 3.73 13.82
C SER A 61 2.56 4.16 15.01
N SER A 62 2.48 5.44 15.38
CA SER A 62 3.05 5.95 16.63
C SER A 62 2.12 5.79 17.84
N LEU A 63 0.84 5.54 17.61
CA LEU A 63 -0.18 5.40 18.65
C LEU A 63 -0.35 3.95 19.12
N ASP A 64 -0.23 2.99 18.20
CA ASP A 64 -0.22 1.56 18.48
C ASP A 64 0.97 0.92 17.77
N GLN A 65 1.97 0.54 18.53
CA GLN A 65 3.23 0.00 17.98
C GLN A 65 3.08 -1.36 17.30
N ASN A 66 1.94 -2.05 17.48
CA ASN A 66 1.63 -3.31 16.80
C ASN A 66 1.02 -3.11 15.41
N VAL A 67 0.69 -1.86 15.05
CA VAL A 67 -0.03 -1.52 13.82
C VAL A 67 0.89 -0.90 12.79
N VAL A 68 0.80 -1.41 11.57
CA VAL A 68 1.34 -0.77 10.36
C VAL A 68 0.16 -0.39 9.45
N TYR A 69 0.11 0.85 9.01
CA TYR A 69 -0.82 1.31 8.00
C TYR A 69 -0.22 1.10 6.61
N LEU A 70 -0.88 0.27 5.78
CA LEU A 70 -0.56 0.14 4.36
C LEU A 70 -1.13 1.36 3.65
N TRP A 71 -0.24 2.25 3.21
CA TRP A 71 -0.62 3.55 2.67
C TRP A 71 -0.99 3.52 1.20
N GLN A 72 -0.13 2.96 0.35
CA GLN A 72 -0.40 2.80 -1.08
C GLN A 72 -0.02 1.40 -1.55
N ILE A 73 -0.81 0.82 -2.44
CA ILE A 73 -0.46 -0.38 -3.21
C ILE A 73 -1.04 -0.28 -4.61
N GLY A 74 -0.25 -0.61 -5.61
CA GLY A 74 -0.70 -0.64 -6.99
C GLY A 74 0.13 -1.55 -7.87
N VAL A 75 -0.51 -1.97 -8.98
CA VAL A 75 0.13 -2.74 -10.07
C VAL A 75 -0.27 -2.07 -11.38
N SER A 76 0.71 -1.86 -12.28
CA SER A 76 0.49 -1.24 -13.58
C SER A 76 -0.61 -1.97 -14.37
N LYS A 77 -1.40 -1.23 -15.16
CA LYS A 77 -2.54 -1.79 -15.91
C LYS A 77 -2.13 -3.01 -16.75
N ASN A 78 -0.99 -2.92 -17.42
CA ASN A 78 -0.48 -3.98 -18.32
C ASN A 78 0.07 -5.21 -17.56
N SER A 79 0.24 -5.11 -16.25
CA SER A 79 0.78 -6.17 -15.40
C SER A 79 -0.25 -6.77 -14.45
N ARG A 80 -1.51 -6.31 -14.52
CA ARG A 80 -2.62 -6.87 -13.75
C ARG A 80 -2.91 -8.31 -14.17
N GLY A 81 -3.47 -9.10 -13.26
CA GLY A 81 -3.74 -10.52 -13.48
C GLY A 81 -2.55 -11.46 -13.36
N LYS A 82 -1.33 -10.94 -13.19
CA LYS A 82 -0.09 -11.71 -13.02
C LYS A 82 0.30 -11.97 -11.56
N ASN A 83 -0.63 -11.80 -10.64
CA ASN A 83 -0.44 -12.03 -9.18
C ASN A 83 0.55 -11.09 -8.47
N TYR A 84 0.98 -9.99 -9.10
CA TYR A 84 1.97 -9.07 -8.51
C TYR A 84 1.46 -8.35 -7.24
N ALA A 85 0.16 -8.09 -7.14
CA ALA A 85 -0.41 -7.52 -5.91
C ALA A 85 -0.25 -8.47 -4.73
N SER A 86 -0.48 -9.78 -4.90
CA SER A 86 -0.22 -10.78 -3.86
C SER A 86 1.25 -10.82 -3.47
N VAL A 87 2.16 -10.81 -4.45
CA VAL A 87 3.61 -10.78 -4.19
C VAL A 87 4.01 -9.56 -3.34
N LEU A 88 3.45 -8.38 -3.63
CA LEU A 88 3.70 -7.15 -2.86
C LEU A 88 3.15 -7.25 -1.44
N ILE A 89 1.92 -7.75 -1.27
CA ILE A 89 1.30 -7.92 0.06
C ILE A 89 2.07 -8.95 0.88
N ASP A 90 2.53 -10.04 0.27
CA ASP A 90 3.35 -11.06 0.94
C ASP A 90 4.69 -10.47 1.44
N ALA A 91 5.38 -9.71 0.60
CA ALA A 91 6.61 -9.03 0.98
C ALA A 91 6.37 -8.02 2.11
N PHE A 92 5.30 -7.25 2.00
CA PHE A 92 4.89 -6.27 3.01
C PHE A 92 4.55 -6.95 4.34
N THR A 93 3.75 -8.01 4.33
CA THR A 93 3.37 -8.77 5.54
C THR A 93 4.59 -9.38 6.24
N LYS A 94 5.55 -9.92 5.47
CA LYS A 94 6.82 -10.41 6.02
C LYS A 94 7.62 -9.29 6.70
N ALA A 95 7.65 -8.10 6.09
CA ALA A 95 8.33 -6.93 6.67
C ALA A 95 7.64 -6.44 7.94
N VAL A 96 6.30 -6.44 7.98
CA VAL A 96 5.52 -6.09 9.17
C VAL A 96 5.84 -7.03 10.33
N ARG A 97 5.91 -8.34 10.09
CA ARG A 97 6.33 -9.32 11.11
C ARG A 97 7.77 -9.14 11.55
N ALA A 98 8.67 -8.80 10.64
CA ALA A 98 10.09 -8.60 10.94
C ALA A 98 10.35 -7.43 11.89
N ILE A 99 9.41 -6.46 11.97
CA ILE A 99 9.44 -5.36 12.95
C ILE A 99 8.53 -5.61 14.16
N GLU A 100 8.16 -6.88 14.40
CA GLU A 100 7.36 -7.33 15.53
C GLU A 100 5.95 -6.70 15.60
N CYS A 101 5.37 -6.33 14.45
CA CYS A 101 3.98 -5.94 14.33
C CYS A 101 3.13 -7.13 13.87
N ASN A 102 1.87 -7.15 14.30
CA ASN A 102 0.92 -8.22 13.98
C ASN A 102 -0.39 -7.72 13.37
N LYS A 103 -0.51 -6.42 13.13
CA LYS A 103 -1.70 -5.80 12.56
C LYS A 103 -1.35 -4.91 11.37
N ILE A 104 -2.07 -5.12 10.28
CA ILE A 104 -2.02 -4.26 9.09
C ILE A 104 -3.36 -3.56 8.99
N GLN A 105 -3.34 -2.22 8.96
CA GLN A 105 -4.52 -1.43 8.65
C GLN A 105 -4.43 -0.91 7.22
N VAL A 106 -5.56 -0.89 6.52
CA VAL A 106 -5.67 -0.37 5.16
C VAL A 106 -7.02 0.31 4.98
N SER A 107 -7.01 1.50 4.38
CA SER A 107 -8.25 2.18 4.00
C SER A 107 -8.57 1.90 2.53
N ILE A 108 -9.84 1.57 2.26
CA ILE A 108 -10.31 1.20 0.92
C ILE A 108 -11.65 1.89 0.66
N SER A 109 -11.76 2.58 -0.47
CA SER A 109 -13.05 3.10 -0.94
C SER A 109 -14.05 1.94 -1.12
N PRO A 110 -15.32 2.08 -0.69
CA PRO A 110 -16.36 1.07 -0.90
C PRO A 110 -16.54 0.67 -2.36
N GLU A 111 -16.21 1.55 -3.28
CA GLU A 111 -16.31 1.33 -4.73
C GLU A 111 -15.13 0.52 -5.28
N ASN A 112 -13.99 0.49 -4.58
CA ASN A 112 -12.78 -0.23 -5.00
C ASN A 112 -12.82 -1.71 -4.58
N LYS A 113 -13.78 -2.45 -5.14
CA LYS A 113 -13.95 -3.88 -4.87
C LYS A 113 -12.74 -4.71 -5.28
N THR A 114 -12.03 -4.28 -6.32
CA THR A 114 -10.82 -4.97 -6.79
C THR A 114 -9.74 -4.99 -5.71
N SER A 115 -9.46 -3.85 -5.10
CA SER A 115 -8.49 -3.76 -3.99
C SER A 115 -8.94 -4.60 -2.79
N TYR A 116 -10.20 -4.50 -2.38
CA TYR A 116 -10.73 -5.29 -1.28
C TYR A 116 -10.58 -6.80 -1.51
N ASN A 117 -10.89 -7.27 -2.72
CA ASN A 117 -10.78 -8.69 -3.08
C ASN A 117 -9.34 -9.21 -3.05
N VAL A 118 -8.35 -8.37 -3.37
CA VAL A 118 -6.93 -8.76 -3.25
C VAL A 118 -6.56 -9.03 -1.79
N PHE A 119 -7.00 -8.18 -0.85
CA PHE A 119 -6.78 -8.41 0.59
C PHE A 119 -7.56 -9.62 1.11
N LEU A 120 -8.82 -9.81 0.68
CA LEU A 120 -9.59 -11.01 1.04
C LEU A 120 -8.90 -12.30 0.60
N LYS A 121 -8.35 -12.33 -0.61
CA LYS A 121 -7.59 -13.48 -1.11
C LYS A 121 -6.39 -13.76 -0.20
N HIS A 122 -5.56 -12.74 0.07
CA HIS A 122 -4.39 -12.86 0.93
C HIS A 122 -4.74 -13.40 2.33
N VAL A 123 -5.79 -12.85 2.94
CA VAL A 123 -6.29 -13.28 4.26
C VAL A 123 -6.70 -14.76 4.25
N LYS A 124 -7.42 -15.21 3.21
CA LYS A 124 -7.83 -16.61 3.08
C LYS A 124 -6.64 -17.56 2.87
N GLU A 125 -5.69 -17.18 2.02
CA GLU A 125 -4.52 -18.00 1.70
C GLU A 125 -3.59 -18.21 2.90
N HIS A 126 -3.56 -17.26 3.85
CA HIS A 126 -2.67 -17.31 5.02
C HIS A 126 -3.39 -17.59 6.34
N SER A 127 -4.71 -17.83 6.32
CA SER A 127 -5.52 -18.03 7.53
C SER A 127 -5.47 -16.85 8.51
N TYR A 128 -5.38 -15.62 7.98
CA TYR A 128 -5.49 -14.38 8.74
C TYR A 128 -6.94 -13.98 8.93
N SER A 129 -7.20 -12.92 9.70
CA SER A 129 -8.52 -12.31 9.82
C SER A 129 -8.53 -10.89 9.27
N ILE A 130 -9.67 -10.45 8.76
CA ILE A 130 -9.91 -9.06 8.34
C ILE A 130 -11.23 -8.59 8.91
N SER A 131 -11.24 -7.39 9.48
CA SER A 131 -12.44 -6.75 10.02
C SER A 131 -12.50 -5.27 9.68
N LYS A 132 -13.71 -4.76 9.49
CA LYS A 132 -13.97 -3.33 9.40
C LYS A 132 -13.87 -2.74 10.81
N ILE A 133 -13.05 -1.70 10.99
CA ILE A 133 -12.87 -1.03 12.29
C ILE A 133 -13.45 0.38 12.34
N SER A 134 -13.48 1.11 11.23
CA SER A 134 -14.09 2.44 11.17
C SER A 134 -14.42 2.89 9.75
N GLU A 135 -15.11 4.02 9.66
CA GLU A 135 -15.34 4.77 8.41
C GLU A 135 -14.61 6.10 8.49
N ILE A 136 -13.91 6.43 7.41
CA ILE A 136 -13.15 7.68 7.28
C ILE A 136 -13.88 8.56 6.29
N LYS A 137 -14.33 9.73 6.73
CA LYS A 137 -15.06 10.70 5.91
C LYS A 137 -14.42 12.06 6.01
N TYR A 138 -14.03 12.62 4.89
CA TYR A 138 -13.51 13.98 4.80
C TYR A 138 -14.33 14.82 3.81
N ASN A 139 -14.60 16.06 4.21
CA ASN A 139 -15.00 17.12 3.31
C ASN A 139 -13.82 18.05 3.16
N ASP A 140 -13.08 17.92 2.08
CA ASP A 140 -11.94 18.80 1.82
C ASP A 140 -12.45 20.20 1.44
N GLN A 141 -12.27 21.14 2.34
CA GLN A 141 -12.71 22.53 2.17
C GLN A 141 -11.92 23.26 1.04
N LEU A 142 -10.72 22.78 0.71
CA LEU A 142 -9.88 23.39 -0.33
C LEU A 142 -10.28 22.93 -1.73
N SER A 143 -10.62 21.67 -1.89
CA SER A 143 -10.95 21.09 -3.21
C SER A 143 -12.46 20.86 -3.41
N ASN A 144 -13.30 21.06 -2.38
CA ASN A 144 -14.72 20.67 -2.34
C ASN A 144 -14.96 19.17 -2.63
N LYS A 145 -13.96 18.32 -2.45
CA LYS A 145 -14.10 16.88 -2.60
C LYS A 145 -14.59 16.24 -1.31
N LYS A 146 -15.52 15.29 -1.47
CA LYS A 146 -15.93 14.39 -0.40
C LYS A 146 -15.21 13.07 -0.60
N GLU A 147 -14.48 12.63 0.43
CA GLU A 147 -13.76 11.38 0.43
C GLU A 147 -14.36 10.46 1.49
N PHE A 148 -14.58 9.20 1.11
CA PHE A 148 -15.10 8.17 1.98
C PHE A 148 -14.33 6.88 1.77
N GLU A 149 -13.71 6.40 2.84
CA GLU A 149 -13.03 5.11 2.86
C GLU A 149 -13.44 4.30 4.09
N ILE A 150 -13.34 2.99 3.99
CA ILE A 150 -13.52 2.07 5.10
C ILE A 150 -12.14 1.64 5.56
N LEU A 151 -11.87 1.78 6.85
CA LEU A 151 -10.65 1.29 7.48
C LEU A 151 -10.84 -0.16 7.90
N TYR A 152 -10.01 -1.03 7.35
CA TYR A 152 -9.94 -2.44 7.70
C TYR A 152 -8.69 -2.73 8.51
N GLU A 153 -8.77 -3.71 9.40
CA GLU A 153 -7.64 -4.27 10.12
C GLU A 153 -7.48 -5.75 9.78
N ILE A 154 -6.27 -6.13 9.44
CA ILE A 154 -5.86 -7.52 9.18
C ILE A 154 -4.96 -7.95 10.34
N GLU A 155 -5.33 -9.01 11.04
CA GLU A 155 -4.48 -9.68 12.04
C GLU A 155 -3.67 -10.78 11.35
N ILE A 156 -2.34 -10.69 11.44
CA ILE A 156 -1.40 -11.57 10.77
C ILE A 156 -0.61 -12.46 11.73
#